data_c95894da23361e440ad5126008570637
#
_entry.id   c95894da23361e440ad5126008570637
#
_cell.length_a   1.000
_cell.length_b   1.000
_cell.length_c   1.000
_cell.angle_alpha   90.00
_cell.angle_beta   90.00
_cell.angle_gamma   90.00
#
_symmetry.space_group_name_H-M   'P 1'
#
loop_
_entity.id
_entity.type
_entity.pdbx_description
1 polymer ?
#
loop_
_entity_poly.entity_id
_entity_poly.type
_entity_poly.pdbx_seq_one_letter_code
_entity_poly.pdbx_strand_id
1 'polypeptide(L)'
;MSYDLLFEPVRIGPVTAPNRFFAAPHATGHGFSLPAGSTALRAMKAEGGWGTVAVQITEVSQDSDMANHPIERIWDDVYLDQHAKQVDAIKAHGALAAIELAHGGMRARNFATGVPVIGPSDLPILRPEMPVQARAMDKSDIREFRRAHKKAAQNAKDVGYDILYVYAAHDISLLSHFLSRRTNFRSDEYGGSLENRARLLREVLEDTLEVAAGERAVALRFGVHEPGAKHAMTYDGEGREVVELLADLPDLWDVNISGWSADSATSRFTEQGYQLEFTSFVKTITDKPVVGVGRFTSPDTMVSVIKSGKLDLIGGARPSIADPFLPNKIKEN
;
A
#
# COMPACT_ATOMS: atom_id res chain seq x y z
N MET A 1 -10.55 -1.68 30.77
CA MET A 1 -10.52 -0.36 30.09
C MET A 1 -11.61 -0.36 29.05
N SER A 2 -12.27 0.79 28.79
CA SER A 2 -13.16 0.88 27.64
C SER A 2 -12.34 0.91 26.33
N TYR A 3 -12.80 0.19 25.33
CA TYR A 3 -12.21 0.15 23.98
C TYR A 3 -12.94 1.07 22.99
N ASP A 4 -13.86 1.90 23.45
CA ASP A 4 -14.71 2.78 22.62
C ASP A 4 -13.90 3.64 21.65
N LEU A 5 -12.71 4.10 22.07
CA LEU A 5 -11.79 4.84 21.21
C LEU A 5 -11.49 4.15 19.88
N LEU A 6 -11.42 2.80 19.87
CA LEU A 6 -11.15 2.04 18.65
C LEU A 6 -12.34 2.04 17.67
N PHE A 7 -13.53 2.39 18.17
CA PHE A 7 -14.78 2.44 17.40
C PHE A 7 -15.22 3.86 17.03
N GLU A 8 -14.41 4.86 17.36
CA GLU A 8 -14.62 6.22 16.89
C GLU A 8 -14.32 6.33 15.38
N PRO A 9 -15.13 7.08 14.62
CA PRO A 9 -14.89 7.30 13.20
C PRO A 9 -13.62 8.13 12.97
N VAL A 10 -12.99 7.90 11.81
CA VAL A 10 -11.80 8.65 11.38
C VAL A 10 -12.03 9.24 9.99
N ARG A 11 -11.87 10.55 9.86
CA ARG A 11 -11.94 11.23 8.58
C ARG A 11 -10.67 10.98 7.77
N ILE A 12 -10.81 10.57 6.50
CA ILE A 12 -9.72 10.31 5.54
C ILE A 12 -10.07 11.08 4.26
N GLY A 13 -9.51 12.27 4.09
CA GLY A 13 -9.89 13.14 2.96
C GLY A 13 -11.42 13.32 2.88
N PRO A 14 -12.07 12.98 1.76
CA PRO A 14 -13.53 13.14 1.58
C PRO A 14 -14.35 12.03 2.26
N VAL A 15 -13.75 10.89 2.65
CA VAL A 15 -14.46 9.74 3.23
C VAL A 15 -14.26 9.62 4.74
N THR A 16 -15.09 8.81 5.40
CA THR A 16 -14.99 8.58 6.85
C THR A 16 -15.01 7.09 7.14
N ALA A 17 -13.93 6.55 7.69
CA ALA A 17 -13.89 5.18 8.21
C ALA A 17 -14.77 5.10 9.48
N PRO A 18 -15.65 4.10 9.62
CA PRO A 18 -16.58 4.01 10.75
C PRO A 18 -15.89 3.66 12.06
N ASN A 19 -14.67 3.19 12.04
CA ASN A 19 -13.85 2.88 13.21
C ASN A 19 -12.36 2.89 12.84
N ARG A 20 -11.48 2.59 13.79
CA ARG A 20 -10.03 2.64 13.64
C ARG A 20 -9.38 1.33 13.20
N PHE A 21 -10.15 0.30 12.86
CA PHE A 21 -9.63 -0.97 12.37
C PHE A 21 -9.47 -0.95 10.85
N PHE A 22 -8.25 -1.22 10.40
CA PHE A 22 -7.89 -1.21 8.99
C PHE A 22 -7.36 -2.59 8.58
N ALA A 23 -8.13 -3.34 7.78
CA ALA A 23 -7.65 -4.60 7.19
C ALA A 23 -6.64 -4.27 6.08
N ALA A 24 -5.35 -4.29 6.43
CA ALA A 24 -4.26 -3.90 5.54
C ALA A 24 -4.19 -4.78 4.27
N PRO A 25 -3.74 -4.23 3.13
CA PRO A 25 -3.58 -4.98 1.90
C PRO A 25 -2.69 -6.21 2.09
N HIS A 26 -3.10 -7.35 1.56
CA HIS A 26 -2.30 -8.57 1.54
C HIS A 26 -2.74 -9.49 0.42
N ALA A 27 -1.78 -10.16 -0.20
CA ALA A 27 -2.05 -11.15 -1.24
C ALA A 27 -2.69 -12.41 -0.64
N THR A 28 -3.68 -12.93 -1.35
CA THR A 28 -4.42 -14.15 -0.97
C THR A 28 -4.04 -15.35 -1.81
N GLY A 29 -3.35 -15.13 -2.92
CA GLY A 29 -3.12 -16.14 -3.96
C GLY A 29 -4.36 -16.43 -4.82
N HIS A 30 -5.50 -15.83 -4.53
CA HIS A 30 -6.74 -15.97 -5.31
C HIS A 30 -6.71 -15.10 -6.58
N GLY A 31 -6.46 -13.80 -6.42
CA GLY A 31 -6.37 -12.82 -7.48
C GLY A 31 -7.46 -12.97 -8.54
N PHE A 32 -7.07 -12.77 -9.80
CA PHE A 32 -7.97 -12.94 -10.94
C PHE A 32 -8.38 -14.39 -11.21
N SER A 33 -7.72 -15.39 -10.62
CA SER A 33 -8.02 -16.81 -10.85
C SER A 33 -9.17 -17.34 -10.00
N LEU A 34 -9.38 -16.77 -8.80
CA LEU A 34 -10.43 -17.17 -7.86
C LEU A 34 -11.16 -15.95 -7.29
N PRO A 35 -11.80 -15.13 -8.16
CA PRO A 35 -12.36 -13.83 -7.76
C PRO A 35 -13.45 -13.94 -6.69
N ALA A 36 -14.29 -14.97 -6.75
CA ALA A 36 -15.32 -15.20 -5.74
C ALA A 36 -14.71 -15.48 -4.34
N GLY A 37 -13.59 -16.21 -4.29
CA GLY A 37 -12.86 -16.46 -3.03
C GLY A 37 -12.22 -15.20 -2.48
N SER A 38 -11.65 -14.35 -3.36
CA SER A 38 -11.11 -13.04 -2.97
C SER A 38 -12.21 -12.14 -2.39
N THR A 39 -13.34 -12.05 -3.08
CA THR A 39 -14.53 -11.28 -2.66
C THR A 39 -15.04 -11.75 -1.30
N ALA A 40 -15.27 -13.06 -1.13
CA ALA A 40 -15.80 -13.62 0.11
C ALA A 40 -14.88 -13.35 1.32
N LEU A 41 -13.56 -13.47 1.13
CA LEU A 41 -12.59 -13.16 2.19
C LEU A 41 -12.63 -11.69 2.61
N ARG A 42 -12.78 -10.77 1.66
CA ARG A 42 -12.87 -9.33 1.95
C ARG A 42 -14.20 -8.97 2.63
N ALA A 43 -15.31 -9.52 2.12
CA ALA A 43 -16.64 -9.36 2.73
C ALA A 43 -16.66 -9.84 4.20
N MET A 44 -16.10 -11.01 4.47
CA MET A 44 -16.01 -11.57 5.82
C MET A 44 -15.28 -10.64 6.80
N LYS A 45 -14.24 -9.94 6.35
CA LYS A 45 -13.54 -8.95 7.19
C LYS A 45 -14.41 -7.74 7.49
N ALA A 46 -15.11 -7.23 6.47
CA ALA A 46 -16.05 -6.12 6.65
C ALA A 46 -17.18 -6.52 7.61
N GLU A 47 -17.77 -7.71 7.46
CA GLU A 47 -18.75 -8.30 8.38
C GLU A 47 -18.20 -8.42 9.81
N GLY A 48 -16.93 -8.78 9.94
CA GLY A 48 -16.21 -8.90 11.23
C GLY A 48 -15.88 -7.58 11.90
N GLY A 49 -16.25 -6.44 11.29
CA GLY A 49 -16.15 -5.11 11.90
C GLY A 49 -14.91 -4.31 11.51
N TRP A 50 -14.10 -4.76 10.55
CA TRP A 50 -13.01 -3.93 10.01
C TRP A 50 -13.60 -2.75 9.25
N GLY A 51 -13.37 -1.52 9.76
CA GLY A 51 -13.95 -0.29 9.21
C GLY A 51 -13.42 0.10 7.83
N THR A 52 -12.24 -0.36 7.48
CA THR A 52 -11.69 -0.27 6.12
C THR A 52 -11.11 -1.61 5.72
N VAL A 53 -11.43 -2.07 4.52
CA VAL A 53 -10.91 -3.32 3.97
C VAL A 53 -10.17 -3.03 2.67
N ALA A 54 -8.85 -3.21 2.70
CA ALA A 54 -8.01 -3.03 1.53
C ALA A 54 -7.86 -4.33 0.73
N VAL A 55 -8.03 -4.20 -0.58
CA VAL A 55 -7.70 -5.23 -1.55
C VAL A 55 -6.19 -5.30 -1.69
N GLN A 56 -5.68 -6.47 -2.02
CA GLN A 56 -4.26 -6.71 -2.22
C GLN A 56 -3.66 -5.83 -3.31
N ILE A 57 -2.33 -5.89 -3.47
CA ILE A 57 -1.61 -5.36 -4.63
C ILE A 57 -2.37 -5.72 -5.91
N THR A 58 -2.68 -4.69 -6.70
CA THR A 58 -3.45 -4.78 -7.93
C THR A 58 -2.63 -4.22 -9.09
N GLU A 59 -2.43 -5.03 -10.11
CA GLU A 59 -1.64 -4.68 -11.30
C GLU A 59 -2.29 -3.55 -12.10
N VAL A 60 -1.50 -2.52 -12.42
CA VAL A 60 -1.93 -1.35 -13.19
C VAL A 60 -1.71 -1.49 -14.71
N SER A 61 -0.93 -2.50 -15.13
CA SER A 61 -0.61 -2.78 -16.52
C SER A 61 -0.19 -4.24 -16.71
N GLN A 62 -0.12 -4.71 -17.94
CA GLN A 62 0.26 -6.08 -18.29
C GLN A 62 1.70 -6.47 -17.92
N ASP A 63 2.59 -5.49 -17.83
CA ASP A 63 4.01 -5.63 -17.49
C ASP A 63 4.32 -5.36 -16.02
N SER A 64 3.28 -5.28 -15.18
CA SER A 64 3.39 -5.00 -13.74
C SER A 64 3.38 -6.23 -12.85
N ASP A 65 3.37 -7.44 -13.39
CA ASP A 65 3.28 -8.71 -12.68
C ASP A 65 4.36 -8.87 -11.59
N MET A 66 3.96 -8.75 -10.33
CA MET A 66 4.86 -8.73 -9.17
C MET A 66 5.01 -10.09 -8.49
N ALA A 67 4.13 -11.03 -8.73
CA ALA A 67 4.01 -12.25 -7.94
C ALA A 67 4.15 -13.52 -8.79
N ASN A 68 4.55 -14.61 -8.14
CA ASN A 68 4.52 -15.95 -8.72
C ASN A 68 3.20 -16.69 -8.48
N HIS A 69 2.17 -15.97 -8.09
CA HIS A 69 0.80 -16.44 -7.88
C HIS A 69 -0.18 -15.37 -8.39
N PRO A 70 -1.42 -15.72 -8.69
CA PRO A 70 -2.41 -14.75 -9.16
C PRO A 70 -2.63 -13.62 -8.16
N ILE A 71 -2.53 -12.38 -8.63
CA ILE A 71 -2.91 -11.17 -7.88
C ILE A 71 -4.04 -10.45 -8.63
N GLU A 72 -4.60 -9.40 -8.04
CA GLU A 72 -5.67 -8.63 -8.69
C GLU A 72 -5.13 -7.82 -9.89
N ARG A 73 -6.00 -7.56 -10.85
CA ARG A 73 -5.73 -6.77 -12.05
C ARG A 73 -6.85 -5.78 -12.28
N ILE A 74 -6.54 -4.57 -12.70
CA ILE A 74 -7.55 -3.53 -12.96
C ILE A 74 -7.30 -2.73 -14.25
N TRP A 75 -6.28 -3.10 -14.99
CA TRP A 75 -5.86 -2.42 -16.21
C TRP A 75 -6.73 -2.75 -17.43
N ASP A 76 -7.50 -3.85 -17.41
CA ASP A 76 -8.38 -4.28 -18.49
C ASP A 76 -9.83 -4.34 -18.01
N ASP A 77 -10.76 -3.93 -18.86
CA ASP A 77 -12.19 -3.86 -18.56
C ASP A 77 -12.79 -5.24 -18.17
N VAL A 78 -12.19 -6.34 -18.61
CA VAL A 78 -12.59 -7.71 -18.26
C VAL A 78 -12.57 -7.98 -16.74
N TYR A 79 -11.77 -7.24 -15.99
CA TYR A 79 -11.66 -7.40 -14.53
C TYR A 79 -12.60 -6.50 -13.73
N LEU A 80 -13.23 -5.49 -14.35
CA LEU A 80 -13.97 -4.45 -13.64
C LEU A 80 -15.23 -4.97 -12.95
N ASP A 81 -15.96 -5.88 -13.57
CA ASP A 81 -17.16 -6.51 -12.96
C ASP A 81 -16.82 -7.28 -11.68
N GLN A 82 -15.66 -7.94 -11.65
CA GLN A 82 -15.15 -8.61 -10.45
C GLN A 82 -14.86 -7.60 -9.32
N HIS A 83 -14.21 -6.49 -9.65
CA HIS A 83 -13.92 -5.43 -8.68
C HIS A 83 -15.17 -4.76 -8.15
N ALA A 84 -16.17 -4.50 -9.02
CA ALA A 84 -17.47 -3.95 -8.60
C ALA A 84 -18.16 -4.88 -7.58
N LYS A 85 -18.24 -6.18 -7.85
CA LYS A 85 -18.79 -7.17 -6.92
C LYS A 85 -18.04 -7.22 -5.58
N GLN A 86 -16.71 -7.07 -5.62
CA GLN A 86 -15.88 -7.04 -4.40
C GLN A 86 -16.13 -5.77 -3.58
N VAL A 87 -16.23 -4.62 -4.24
CA VAL A 87 -16.58 -3.34 -3.59
C VAL A 87 -17.96 -3.42 -2.95
N ASP A 88 -18.98 -3.91 -3.68
CA ASP A 88 -20.33 -4.05 -3.16
C ASP A 88 -20.37 -4.96 -1.93
N ALA A 89 -19.67 -6.09 -1.98
CA ALA A 89 -19.61 -7.05 -0.88
C ALA A 89 -18.93 -6.47 0.38
N ILE A 90 -17.89 -5.63 0.25
CA ILE A 90 -17.27 -4.93 1.36
C ILE A 90 -18.22 -3.88 1.92
N LYS A 91 -18.80 -3.05 1.06
CA LYS A 91 -19.66 -1.91 1.46
C LYS A 91 -21.01 -2.35 2.02
N ALA A 92 -21.49 -3.54 1.70
CA ALA A 92 -22.70 -4.13 2.30
C ALA A 92 -22.66 -4.21 3.84
N HIS A 93 -21.45 -4.22 4.42
CA HIS A 93 -21.24 -4.24 5.87
C HIS A 93 -20.82 -2.87 6.45
N GLY A 94 -20.92 -1.79 5.67
CA GLY A 94 -20.60 -0.43 6.11
C GLY A 94 -19.12 -0.09 6.17
N ALA A 95 -18.25 -0.97 5.70
CA ALA A 95 -16.80 -0.71 5.62
C ALA A 95 -16.44 0.12 4.37
N LEU A 96 -15.36 0.87 4.43
CA LEU A 96 -14.74 1.47 3.26
C LEU A 96 -13.96 0.42 2.47
N ALA A 97 -14.08 0.47 1.14
CA ALA A 97 -13.30 -0.36 0.22
C ALA A 97 -12.06 0.40 -0.28
N ALA A 98 -10.88 -0.17 -0.10
CA ALA A 98 -9.62 0.40 -0.55
C ALA A 98 -8.91 -0.53 -1.54
N ILE A 99 -8.15 0.01 -2.49
CA ILE A 99 -7.40 -0.76 -3.49
C ILE A 99 -5.97 -0.27 -3.60
N GLU A 100 -5.00 -1.19 -3.64
CA GLU A 100 -3.58 -0.90 -3.72
C GLU A 100 -3.08 -1.04 -5.17
N LEU A 101 -2.89 0.10 -5.86
CA LEU A 101 -2.45 0.15 -7.25
C LEU A 101 -0.93 0.09 -7.33
N ALA A 102 -0.40 -0.88 -8.06
CA ALA A 102 1.03 -1.13 -8.07
C ALA A 102 1.58 -1.62 -9.41
N HIS A 103 2.87 -1.33 -9.62
CA HIS A 103 3.69 -1.86 -10.70
C HIS A 103 4.99 -2.43 -10.12
N GLY A 104 5.30 -3.67 -10.47
CA GLY A 104 6.46 -4.40 -9.92
C GLY A 104 7.82 -3.85 -10.34
N GLY A 105 7.89 -3.06 -11.42
CA GLY A 105 9.14 -2.51 -11.90
C GLY A 105 10.21 -3.58 -12.08
N MET A 106 11.38 -3.37 -11.48
CA MET A 106 12.50 -4.33 -11.51
C MET A 106 12.15 -5.67 -10.86
N ARG A 107 11.12 -5.73 -10.01
CA ARG A 107 10.65 -6.96 -9.36
C ARG A 107 9.51 -7.62 -10.13
N ALA A 108 8.98 -7.01 -11.18
CA ALA A 108 8.02 -7.65 -12.06
C ALA A 108 8.58 -8.96 -12.61
N ARG A 109 7.71 -9.94 -12.80
CA ARG A 109 8.10 -11.25 -13.32
C ARG A 109 7.79 -11.41 -14.81
N ASN A 110 6.70 -10.75 -15.23
CA ASN A 110 6.24 -10.68 -16.61
C ASN A 110 6.16 -12.05 -17.32
N PHE A 111 5.81 -13.11 -16.55
CA PHE A 111 5.75 -14.46 -17.08
C PHE A 111 4.72 -14.63 -18.21
N ALA A 112 3.64 -13.85 -18.16
CA ALA A 112 2.59 -13.92 -19.17
C ALA A 112 2.99 -13.22 -20.47
N THR A 113 3.74 -12.13 -20.41
CA THR A 113 4.10 -11.30 -21.56
C THR A 113 5.51 -11.56 -22.07
N GLY A 114 6.43 -12.01 -21.20
CA GLY A 114 7.83 -12.17 -21.52
C GLY A 114 8.59 -10.85 -21.79
N VAL A 115 7.95 -9.69 -21.55
CA VAL A 115 8.61 -8.41 -21.77
C VAL A 115 9.69 -8.15 -20.71
N PRO A 116 10.78 -7.43 -21.05
CA PRO A 116 11.82 -7.07 -20.09
C PRO A 116 11.25 -6.30 -18.91
N VAL A 117 11.73 -6.59 -17.71
CA VAL A 117 11.40 -5.80 -16.53
C VAL A 117 12.03 -4.41 -16.66
N ILE A 118 11.35 -3.39 -16.15
CA ILE A 118 11.76 -2.00 -16.26
C ILE A 118 12.08 -1.40 -14.89
N GLY A 119 12.95 -0.40 -14.88
CA GLY A 119 13.32 0.30 -13.66
C GLY A 119 13.96 1.64 -13.94
N PRO A 120 14.43 2.35 -12.89
CA PRO A 120 15.10 3.63 -13.10
C PRO A 120 16.44 3.49 -13.86
N SER A 121 17.11 2.33 -13.75
CA SER A 121 18.44 2.10 -14.32
C SER A 121 18.59 0.68 -14.85
N ASP A 122 19.54 0.48 -15.76
CA ASP A 122 19.94 -0.84 -16.25
C ASP A 122 20.71 -1.60 -15.18
N LEU A 123 20.05 -2.58 -14.54
CA LEU A 123 20.62 -3.32 -13.42
C LEU A 123 20.33 -4.82 -13.52
N PRO A 124 21.32 -5.67 -13.20
CA PRO A 124 21.06 -7.10 -13.03
C PRO A 124 20.22 -7.35 -11.77
N ILE A 125 19.16 -8.11 -11.92
CA ILE A 125 18.30 -8.55 -10.81
C ILE A 125 18.60 -10.02 -10.54
N LEU A 126 19.28 -10.26 -9.43
CA LEU A 126 19.58 -11.62 -9.01
C LEU A 126 18.37 -12.22 -8.31
N ARG A 127 17.74 -13.20 -8.93
CA ARG A 127 16.65 -13.99 -8.35
C ARG A 127 17.05 -15.45 -8.36
N PRO A 128 16.68 -16.21 -7.31
CA PRO A 128 16.96 -17.65 -7.28
C PRO A 128 16.39 -18.40 -8.48
N GLU A 129 15.19 -17.98 -8.92
CA GLU A 129 14.45 -18.66 -9.99
C GLU A 129 14.97 -18.30 -11.39
N MET A 130 15.34 -17.06 -11.60
CA MET A 130 15.77 -16.56 -12.90
C MET A 130 16.45 -15.20 -12.76
N PRO A 131 17.75 -15.12 -13.02
CA PRO A 131 18.41 -13.82 -13.13
C PRO A 131 17.88 -13.08 -14.36
N VAL A 132 17.55 -11.80 -14.20
CA VAL A 132 17.07 -10.93 -15.29
C VAL A 132 17.83 -9.62 -15.29
N GLN A 133 17.89 -8.96 -16.46
CA GLN A 133 18.39 -7.61 -16.62
C GLN A 133 17.22 -6.65 -16.68
N ALA A 134 17.16 -5.69 -15.75
CA ALA A 134 16.21 -4.59 -15.87
C ALA A 134 16.66 -3.62 -16.97
N ARG A 135 15.72 -3.15 -17.76
CA ARG A 135 15.93 -2.07 -18.73
C ARG A 135 15.63 -0.72 -18.06
N ALA A 136 16.53 0.24 -18.21
CA ALA A 136 16.28 1.61 -17.80
C ALA A 136 15.09 2.20 -18.58
N MET A 137 14.15 2.81 -17.85
CA MET A 137 13.04 3.53 -18.45
C MET A 137 13.53 4.82 -19.10
N ASP A 138 13.09 5.09 -20.29
CA ASP A 138 13.20 6.41 -20.90
C ASP A 138 12.00 7.31 -20.47
N LYS A 139 11.98 8.55 -20.96
CA LYS A 139 10.88 9.48 -20.64
C LYS A 139 9.54 9.07 -21.28
N SER A 140 9.55 8.26 -22.34
CA SER A 140 8.32 7.72 -22.92
C SER A 140 7.73 6.63 -22.04
N ASP A 141 8.58 5.73 -21.53
CA ASP A 141 8.17 4.69 -20.57
C ASP A 141 7.56 5.31 -19.29
N ILE A 142 8.18 6.38 -18.77
CA ILE A 142 7.66 7.10 -17.60
C ILE A 142 6.25 7.67 -17.86
N ARG A 143 6.06 8.31 -19.03
CA ARG A 143 4.74 8.82 -19.41
C ARG A 143 3.72 7.71 -19.61
N GLU A 144 4.14 6.57 -20.16
CA GLU A 144 3.26 5.41 -20.36
C GLU A 144 2.87 4.78 -19.03
N PHE A 145 3.80 4.58 -18.13
CA PHE A 145 3.51 4.12 -16.76
C PHE A 145 2.53 5.05 -16.05
N ARG A 146 2.73 6.38 -16.08
CA ARG A 146 1.82 7.35 -15.48
C ARG A 146 0.41 7.24 -16.08
N ARG A 147 0.30 7.10 -17.42
CA ARG A 147 -1.01 6.91 -18.08
C ARG A 147 -1.68 5.61 -17.65
N ALA A 148 -0.93 4.52 -17.56
CA ALA A 148 -1.46 3.23 -17.10
C ALA A 148 -1.94 3.29 -15.65
N HIS A 149 -1.16 3.91 -14.74
CA HIS A 149 -1.54 4.10 -13.35
C HIS A 149 -2.79 5.00 -13.22
N LYS A 150 -2.84 6.10 -13.97
CA LYS A 150 -4.00 7.01 -14.00
C LYS A 150 -5.26 6.30 -14.51
N LYS A 151 -5.16 5.47 -15.55
CA LYS A 151 -6.27 4.64 -16.05
C LYS A 151 -6.72 3.63 -15.00
N ALA A 152 -5.80 2.95 -14.32
CA ALA A 152 -6.10 2.01 -13.24
C ALA A 152 -6.81 2.73 -12.07
N ALA A 153 -6.36 3.92 -11.69
CA ALA A 153 -7.02 4.75 -10.69
C ALA A 153 -8.44 5.16 -11.11
N GLN A 154 -8.63 5.52 -12.40
CA GLN A 154 -9.96 5.83 -12.93
C GLN A 154 -10.88 4.60 -12.88
N ASN A 155 -10.39 3.44 -13.33
CA ASN A 155 -11.14 2.19 -13.24
C ASN A 155 -11.54 1.88 -11.78
N ALA A 156 -10.61 2.06 -10.83
CA ALA A 156 -10.88 1.85 -9.41
C ALA A 156 -11.95 2.82 -8.87
N LYS A 157 -11.90 4.11 -9.27
CA LYS A 157 -12.94 5.08 -8.94
C LYS A 157 -14.30 4.67 -9.51
N ASP A 158 -14.34 4.28 -10.78
CA ASP A 158 -15.57 3.95 -11.51
C ASP A 158 -16.28 2.71 -10.94
N VAL A 159 -15.53 1.69 -10.49
CA VAL A 159 -16.09 0.53 -9.83
C VAL A 159 -16.45 0.77 -8.35
N GLY A 160 -16.14 1.94 -7.80
CA GLY A 160 -16.67 2.40 -6.53
C GLY A 160 -15.75 2.25 -5.31
N TYR A 161 -14.44 2.06 -5.47
CA TYR A 161 -13.51 2.12 -4.32
C TYR A 161 -13.51 3.50 -3.67
N ASP A 162 -13.42 3.53 -2.34
CA ASP A 162 -13.43 4.74 -1.53
C ASP A 162 -12.03 5.32 -1.34
N ILE A 163 -11.00 4.46 -1.33
CA ILE A 163 -9.60 4.83 -1.12
C ILE A 163 -8.73 4.23 -2.23
N LEU A 164 -8.00 5.09 -2.93
CA LEU A 164 -7.07 4.73 -4.01
C LEU A 164 -5.64 4.83 -3.48
N TYR A 165 -4.94 3.69 -3.39
CA TYR A 165 -3.56 3.67 -2.91
C TYR A 165 -2.56 3.83 -4.04
N VAL A 166 -1.57 4.69 -3.79
CA VAL A 166 -0.28 4.69 -4.49
C VAL A 166 0.71 3.87 -3.66
N TYR A 167 1.39 2.91 -4.29
CA TYR A 167 2.24 1.96 -3.59
C TYR A 167 3.73 2.20 -3.82
N ALA A 168 4.45 2.57 -2.76
CA ALA A 168 5.89 2.82 -2.74
C ALA A 168 6.57 2.14 -1.54
N ALA A 169 6.36 0.83 -1.36
CA ALA A 169 6.85 0.10 -0.20
C ALA A 169 7.51 -1.24 -0.55
N HIS A 170 8.12 -1.87 0.45
CA HIS A 170 8.67 -3.25 0.47
C HIS A 170 9.84 -3.50 -0.51
N ASP A 171 10.41 -2.48 -1.16
CA ASP A 171 11.45 -2.63 -2.19
C ASP A 171 11.02 -3.54 -3.38
N ILE A 172 9.71 -3.54 -3.67
CA ILE A 172 9.13 -4.37 -4.74
C ILE A 172 8.27 -3.58 -5.74
N SER A 173 8.18 -2.26 -5.60
CA SER A 173 7.41 -1.40 -6.51
C SER A 173 8.32 -0.53 -7.36
N LEU A 174 7.85 -0.19 -8.56
CA LEU A 174 8.56 0.73 -9.45
C LEU A 174 8.87 2.07 -8.77
N LEU A 175 7.90 2.61 -8.01
CA LEU A 175 8.05 3.89 -7.31
C LEU A 175 9.10 3.82 -6.20
N SER A 176 9.19 2.71 -5.45
CA SER A 176 10.27 2.52 -4.47
C SER A 176 11.64 2.41 -5.13
N HIS A 177 11.71 1.80 -6.33
CA HIS A 177 12.96 1.71 -7.09
C HIS A 177 13.46 3.09 -7.56
N PHE A 178 12.55 4.00 -7.94
CA PHE A 178 12.93 5.38 -8.30
C PHE A 178 13.43 6.17 -7.09
N LEU A 179 12.87 5.96 -5.92
CA LEU A 179 13.30 6.62 -4.67
C LEU A 179 14.70 6.17 -4.21
N SER A 180 15.01 4.89 -4.36
CA SER A 180 16.19 4.27 -3.77
C SER A 180 17.49 4.62 -4.50
N ARG A 181 18.52 5.07 -3.76
CA ARG A 181 19.89 5.22 -4.26
C ARG A 181 20.54 3.90 -4.68
N ARG A 182 19.94 2.78 -4.31
CA ARG A 182 20.45 1.44 -4.63
C ARG A 182 20.08 1.01 -6.06
N THR A 183 19.08 1.63 -6.62
CA THR A 183 18.51 1.27 -7.93
C THR A 183 18.42 2.42 -8.90
N ASN A 184 18.43 3.67 -8.42
CA ASN A 184 18.31 4.84 -9.27
C ASN A 184 19.66 5.54 -9.45
N PHE A 185 20.30 5.29 -10.60
CA PHE A 185 21.55 5.91 -11.02
C PHE A 185 21.37 6.88 -12.20
N ARG A 186 20.14 7.41 -12.36
CA ARG A 186 19.81 8.37 -13.42
C ARG A 186 20.52 9.69 -13.22
N SER A 187 20.83 10.35 -14.34
CA SER A 187 21.41 11.70 -14.37
C SER A 187 20.44 12.78 -14.88
N ASP A 188 19.18 12.39 -15.16
CA ASP A 188 18.12 13.31 -15.56
C ASP A 188 17.29 13.80 -14.36
N GLU A 189 16.17 14.50 -14.61
CA GLU A 189 15.28 15.07 -13.59
C GLU A 189 14.57 14.03 -12.70
N TYR A 190 14.72 12.72 -12.97
CA TYR A 190 14.20 11.62 -12.15
C TYR A 190 15.28 10.93 -11.32
N GLY A 191 16.52 11.48 -11.27
CA GLY A 191 17.64 10.90 -10.55
C GLY A 191 18.53 11.93 -9.85
N GLY A 192 19.51 11.44 -9.09
CA GLY A 192 20.44 12.29 -8.33
C GLY A 192 19.87 12.75 -6.97
N SER A 193 19.40 13.99 -6.85
CA SER A 193 18.86 14.51 -5.59
C SER A 193 17.60 13.76 -5.14
N LEU A 194 17.25 13.88 -3.85
CA LEU A 194 16.05 13.24 -3.31
C LEU A 194 14.78 13.75 -4.00
N GLU A 195 14.69 15.07 -4.24
CA GLU A 195 13.54 15.69 -4.92
C GLU A 195 13.36 15.11 -6.32
N ASN A 196 14.44 14.89 -7.05
CA ASN A 196 14.39 14.28 -8.37
C ASN A 196 13.98 12.80 -8.29
N ARG A 197 14.53 12.03 -7.35
CA ARG A 197 14.16 10.63 -7.16
C ARG A 197 12.71 10.46 -6.68
N ALA A 198 12.18 11.42 -5.91
CA ALA A 198 10.80 11.46 -5.44
C ALA A 198 9.82 12.02 -6.51
N ARG A 199 10.32 12.61 -7.59
CA ARG A 199 9.49 13.26 -8.63
C ARG A 199 8.41 12.33 -9.19
N LEU A 200 8.79 11.11 -9.60
CA LEU A 200 7.82 10.17 -10.17
C LEU A 200 6.73 9.80 -9.16
N LEU A 201 7.07 9.59 -7.89
CA LEU A 201 6.11 9.31 -6.84
C LEU A 201 5.16 10.50 -6.63
N ARG A 202 5.68 11.72 -6.59
CA ARG A 202 4.87 12.95 -6.50
C ARG A 202 3.91 13.06 -7.68
N GLU A 203 4.40 12.90 -8.90
CA GLU A 203 3.60 13.00 -10.13
C GLU A 203 2.48 11.96 -10.19
N VAL A 204 2.74 10.73 -9.71
CA VAL A 204 1.72 9.66 -9.64
C VAL A 204 0.68 9.96 -8.56
N LEU A 205 1.09 10.53 -7.41
CA LEU A 205 0.14 10.99 -6.38
C LEU A 205 -0.75 12.11 -6.92
N GLU A 206 -0.18 13.10 -7.60
CA GLU A 206 -0.92 14.22 -8.21
C GLU A 206 -1.90 13.72 -9.29
N ASP A 207 -1.48 12.80 -10.17
CA ASP A 207 -2.34 12.15 -11.16
C ASP A 207 -3.50 11.38 -10.50
N THR A 208 -3.24 10.72 -9.37
CA THR A 208 -4.26 9.96 -8.63
C THR A 208 -5.24 10.90 -7.91
N LEU A 209 -4.75 12.00 -7.33
CA LEU A 209 -5.58 13.06 -6.74
C LEU A 209 -6.48 13.72 -7.77
N GLU A 210 -5.97 13.99 -8.99
CA GLU A 210 -6.77 14.51 -10.09
C GLU A 210 -7.92 13.55 -10.44
N VAL A 211 -7.65 12.25 -10.52
CA VAL A 211 -8.69 11.22 -10.75
C VAL A 211 -9.68 11.16 -9.58
N ALA A 212 -9.19 11.19 -8.36
CA ALA A 212 -10.02 11.17 -7.14
C ALA A 212 -10.99 12.35 -7.08
N ALA A 213 -10.59 13.52 -7.61
CA ALA A 213 -11.41 14.73 -7.78
C ALA A 213 -12.13 15.19 -6.50
N GLY A 214 -11.56 14.95 -5.32
CA GLY A 214 -12.16 15.25 -4.02
C GLY A 214 -13.36 14.35 -3.65
N GLU A 215 -13.62 13.29 -4.40
CA GLU A 215 -14.70 12.33 -4.15
C GLU A 215 -14.20 11.04 -3.51
N ARG A 216 -12.94 10.70 -3.74
CA ARG A 216 -12.25 9.52 -3.19
C ARG A 216 -11.02 9.97 -2.41
N ALA A 217 -10.65 9.21 -1.39
CA ALA A 217 -9.40 9.46 -0.68
C ALA A 217 -8.21 8.87 -1.47
N VAL A 218 -7.07 9.53 -1.40
CA VAL A 218 -5.81 9.01 -1.95
C VAL A 218 -4.89 8.65 -0.79
N ALA A 219 -4.44 7.40 -0.75
CA ALA A 219 -3.51 6.91 0.25
C ALA A 219 -2.13 6.67 -0.35
N LEU A 220 -1.08 6.92 0.42
CA LEU A 220 0.27 6.51 0.09
C LEU A 220 0.72 5.40 1.04
N ARG A 221 1.00 4.21 0.49
CA ARG A 221 1.71 3.20 1.25
C ARG A 221 3.20 3.36 1.04
N PHE A 222 3.92 3.67 2.12
CA PHE A 222 5.32 4.04 2.05
C PHE A 222 6.19 3.29 3.06
N GLY A 223 7.28 2.68 2.57
CA GLY A 223 8.30 2.07 3.40
C GLY A 223 9.32 3.11 3.86
N VAL A 224 9.19 3.58 5.09
CA VAL A 224 10.02 4.68 5.63
C VAL A 224 11.43 4.26 6.05
N HIS A 225 11.70 2.96 6.13
CA HIS A 225 12.97 2.42 6.62
C HIS A 225 13.31 1.09 5.96
N GLU A 226 14.53 0.96 5.44
CA GLU A 226 15.07 -0.27 4.84
C GLU A 226 16.15 -0.84 5.78
N PRO A 227 15.87 -1.85 6.60
CA PRO A 227 16.84 -2.35 7.56
C PRO A 227 18.02 -3.06 6.90
N GLY A 228 19.24 -2.75 7.36
CA GLY A 228 20.45 -3.54 7.12
C GLY A 228 21.10 -3.40 5.74
N ALA A 229 20.63 -2.55 4.84
CA ALA A 229 21.24 -2.37 3.53
C ALA A 229 22.15 -1.12 3.48
N LYS A 230 23.28 -1.24 2.76
CA LYS A 230 24.14 -0.09 2.47
C LYS A 230 23.40 0.90 1.56
N HIS A 231 23.49 2.21 1.88
CA HIS A 231 22.75 3.29 1.18
C HIS A 231 21.22 3.09 1.20
N ALA A 232 20.73 2.41 2.21
CA ALA A 232 19.30 2.24 2.45
C ALA A 232 18.65 3.55 2.90
N MET A 233 17.38 3.68 2.60
CA MET A 233 16.53 4.71 3.17
C MET A 233 16.34 4.45 4.67
N THR A 234 16.49 5.48 5.51
CA THR A 234 16.29 5.37 6.96
C THR A 234 15.22 6.34 7.45
N TYR A 235 14.52 5.95 8.50
CA TYR A 235 13.42 6.73 9.10
C TYR A 235 13.87 8.06 9.71
N ASP A 236 15.16 8.19 10.03
CA ASP A 236 15.82 9.39 10.55
C ASP A 236 16.63 10.16 9.48
N GLY A 237 16.62 9.69 8.25
CA GLY A 237 17.25 10.26 7.08
C GLY A 237 16.26 10.44 5.92
N GLU A 238 16.59 9.90 4.74
CA GLU A 238 15.78 10.10 3.53
C GLU A 238 14.32 9.65 3.65
N GLY A 239 14.01 8.66 4.49
CA GLY A 239 12.62 8.27 4.74
C GLY A 239 11.81 9.39 5.39
N ARG A 240 12.41 10.12 6.33
CA ARG A 240 11.81 11.32 6.92
C ARG A 240 11.68 12.45 5.89
N GLU A 241 12.75 12.72 5.13
CA GLU A 241 12.76 13.78 4.13
C GLU A 241 11.69 13.54 3.03
N VAL A 242 11.44 12.29 2.62
CA VAL A 242 10.34 11.96 1.69
C VAL A 242 8.98 12.26 2.32
N VAL A 243 8.77 11.94 3.60
CA VAL A 243 7.52 12.28 4.30
C VAL A 243 7.34 13.79 4.37
N GLU A 244 8.38 14.55 4.73
CA GLU A 244 8.35 16.02 4.76
C GLU A 244 8.05 16.61 3.38
N LEU A 245 8.64 16.05 2.32
CA LEU A 245 8.45 16.49 0.93
C LEU A 245 7.01 16.28 0.43
N LEU A 246 6.32 15.24 0.91
CA LEU A 246 5.00 14.82 0.43
C LEU A 246 3.89 14.95 1.49
N ALA A 247 4.17 15.58 2.63
CA ALA A 247 3.33 15.56 3.85
C ALA A 247 1.84 15.83 3.60
N ASP A 248 1.53 16.78 2.72
CA ASP A 248 0.18 17.28 2.49
C ASP A 248 -0.55 16.63 1.29
N LEU A 249 0.17 15.83 0.48
CA LEU A 249 -0.39 15.28 -0.75
C LEU A 249 -1.38 14.13 -0.49
N PRO A 250 -1.03 13.02 0.20
CA PRO A 250 -1.98 11.95 0.43
C PRO A 250 -3.00 12.33 1.52
N ASP A 251 -4.20 11.80 1.41
CA ASP A 251 -5.23 11.90 2.46
C ASP A 251 -5.01 10.93 3.60
N LEU A 252 -4.23 9.87 3.36
CA LEU A 252 -3.89 8.82 4.33
C LEU A 252 -2.45 8.35 4.10
N TRP A 253 -1.66 8.29 5.16
CA TRP A 253 -0.37 7.62 5.18
C TRP A 253 -0.50 6.20 5.72
N ASP A 254 -0.15 5.20 4.93
CA ASP A 254 0.04 3.80 5.35
C ASP A 254 1.54 3.52 5.43
N VAL A 255 2.07 3.50 6.64
CA VAL A 255 3.53 3.48 6.86
C VAL A 255 4.00 2.16 7.43
N ASN A 256 5.09 1.67 6.86
CA ASN A 256 5.74 0.44 7.29
C ASN A 256 7.27 0.51 7.12
N ILE A 257 7.94 -0.53 7.57
CA ILE A 257 9.35 -0.75 7.25
C ILE A 257 9.46 -1.54 5.94
N SER A 258 10.45 -1.20 5.11
CA SER A 258 10.70 -1.91 3.87
C SER A 258 11.43 -3.23 4.10
N GLY A 259 11.33 -4.09 3.07
CA GLY A 259 11.86 -5.44 3.13
C GLY A 259 10.84 -6.41 3.70
N TRP A 260 10.43 -7.36 2.86
CA TRP A 260 9.33 -8.28 3.17
C TRP A 260 9.51 -9.06 4.48
N SER A 261 10.74 -9.50 4.78
CA SER A 261 11.06 -10.23 6.01
C SER A 261 10.98 -9.35 7.27
N ALA A 262 11.27 -8.06 7.16
CA ALA A 262 11.23 -7.13 8.27
C ALA A 262 9.79 -6.66 8.55
N ASP A 263 9.04 -6.29 7.50
CA ASP A 263 7.63 -5.92 7.62
C ASP A 263 6.77 -7.09 8.12
N SER A 264 7.01 -8.28 7.60
CA SER A 264 6.29 -9.50 7.95
C SER A 264 7.01 -10.33 9.02
N ALA A 265 7.70 -9.70 9.95
CA ALA A 265 8.47 -10.38 11.00
C ALA A 265 7.64 -11.47 11.70
N THR A 266 8.30 -12.60 12.02
CA THR A 266 7.64 -13.77 12.59
C THR A 266 7.01 -13.46 13.93
N SER A 267 5.70 -13.65 14.04
CA SER A 267 4.89 -13.23 15.19
C SER A 267 5.38 -13.76 16.54
N ARG A 268 5.92 -14.96 16.57
CA ARG A 268 6.38 -15.59 17.80
C ARG A 268 7.57 -14.89 18.45
N PHE A 269 8.39 -14.20 17.65
CA PHE A 269 9.68 -13.65 18.08
C PHE A 269 9.73 -12.13 18.05
N THR A 270 8.60 -11.47 17.84
CA THR A 270 8.57 -10.01 17.67
C THR A 270 7.47 -9.41 18.54
N GLU A 271 7.78 -8.35 19.27
CA GLU A 271 6.85 -7.63 20.13
C GLU A 271 5.75 -6.91 19.34
N GLN A 272 4.60 -6.66 20.00
CA GLN A 272 3.54 -5.84 19.41
C GLN A 272 4.04 -4.40 19.24
N GLY A 273 3.73 -3.80 18.10
CA GLY A 273 4.12 -2.42 17.80
C GLY A 273 5.59 -2.26 17.39
N TYR A 274 6.30 -3.34 17.04
CA TYR A 274 7.73 -3.30 16.68
C TYR A 274 8.10 -2.32 15.57
N GLN A 275 7.14 -1.94 14.72
CA GLN A 275 7.40 -0.95 13.67
C GLN A 275 7.26 0.51 14.15
N LEU A 276 6.65 0.74 15.31
CA LEU A 276 6.38 2.10 15.80
C LEU A 276 7.64 2.94 16.04
N GLU A 277 8.76 2.32 16.38
CA GLU A 277 10.05 2.99 16.50
C GLU A 277 10.42 3.72 15.20
N PHE A 278 10.14 3.09 14.06
CA PHE A 278 10.51 3.57 12.73
C PHE A 278 9.41 4.41 12.05
N THR A 279 8.14 4.28 12.46
CA THR A 279 7.00 4.82 11.72
C THR A 279 6.28 5.95 12.42
N SER A 280 6.33 6.03 13.76
CA SER A 280 5.52 6.99 14.53
C SER A 280 5.92 8.46 14.32
N PHE A 281 7.12 8.74 13.83
CA PHE A 281 7.56 10.10 13.52
C PHE A 281 6.67 10.78 12.46
N VAL A 282 6.02 10.00 11.58
CA VAL A 282 5.16 10.54 10.51
C VAL A 282 4.06 11.43 11.10
N LYS A 283 3.49 11.06 12.25
CA LYS A 283 2.51 11.87 12.97
C LYS A 283 3.05 13.22 13.47
N THR A 284 4.36 13.40 13.53
CA THR A 284 4.98 14.69 13.91
C THR A 284 5.19 15.63 12.71
N ILE A 285 4.96 15.14 11.49
CA ILE A 285 5.19 15.87 10.25
C ILE A 285 3.88 16.27 9.56
N THR A 286 2.87 15.40 9.63
CA THR A 286 1.60 15.63 8.92
C THR A 286 0.41 15.56 9.86
N ASP A 287 -0.62 16.36 9.58
CA ASP A 287 -1.93 16.31 10.22
C ASP A 287 -2.86 15.25 9.61
N LYS A 288 -2.44 14.64 8.49
CA LYS A 288 -3.20 13.57 7.85
C LYS A 288 -3.26 12.32 8.73
N PRO A 289 -4.33 11.53 8.66
CA PRO A 289 -4.39 10.24 9.35
C PRO A 289 -3.23 9.32 8.95
N VAL A 290 -2.75 8.56 9.92
CA VAL A 290 -1.70 7.56 9.74
C VAL A 290 -2.21 6.20 10.18
N VAL A 291 -2.13 5.22 9.28
CA VAL A 291 -2.31 3.81 9.60
C VAL A 291 -0.94 3.12 9.65
N GLY A 292 -0.76 2.26 10.61
CA GLY A 292 0.46 1.46 10.72
C GLY A 292 0.18 0.04 11.18
N VAL A 293 1.09 -0.84 10.87
CA VAL A 293 1.05 -2.25 11.26
C VAL A 293 2.13 -2.56 12.31
N GLY A 294 2.10 -3.75 12.90
CA GLY A 294 3.11 -4.15 13.90
C GLY A 294 2.61 -5.23 14.84
N ARG A 295 1.85 -6.22 14.33
CA ARG A 295 1.34 -7.33 15.15
C ARG A 295 0.38 -6.92 16.26
N PHE A 296 -0.42 -5.90 16.07
CA PHE A 296 -1.42 -5.53 17.06
C PHE A 296 -2.47 -6.64 17.24
N THR A 297 -2.46 -7.28 18.42
CA THR A 297 -3.39 -8.36 18.79
C THR A 297 -4.07 -8.11 20.14
N SER A 298 -3.54 -7.21 20.96
CA SER A 298 -4.14 -6.78 22.22
C SER A 298 -4.87 -5.45 22.04
N PRO A 299 -6.16 -5.35 22.39
CA PRO A 299 -6.89 -4.09 22.36
C PRO A 299 -6.32 -3.03 23.29
N ASP A 300 -5.73 -3.40 24.44
CA ASP A 300 -5.04 -2.46 25.33
C ASP A 300 -3.86 -1.79 24.63
N THR A 301 -3.07 -2.57 23.89
CA THR A 301 -1.95 -2.03 23.09
C THR A 301 -2.47 -1.10 22.00
N MET A 302 -3.54 -1.48 21.30
CA MET A 302 -4.15 -0.65 20.24
C MET A 302 -4.62 0.71 20.80
N VAL A 303 -5.34 0.69 21.93
CA VAL A 303 -5.81 1.92 22.64
C VAL A 303 -4.63 2.78 23.07
N SER A 304 -3.57 2.17 23.63
CA SER A 304 -2.37 2.88 24.06
C SER A 304 -1.68 3.59 22.91
N VAL A 305 -1.56 2.93 21.75
CA VAL A 305 -0.93 3.49 20.54
C VAL A 305 -1.72 4.69 20.00
N ILE A 306 -3.06 4.57 19.93
CA ILE A 306 -3.92 5.68 19.49
C ILE A 306 -3.85 6.85 20.49
N LYS A 307 -4.00 6.59 21.80
CA LYS A 307 -3.95 7.64 22.85
C LYS A 307 -2.61 8.37 22.90
N SER A 308 -1.52 7.68 22.59
CA SER A 308 -0.18 8.29 22.53
C SER A 308 0.07 9.09 21.24
N GLY A 309 -0.89 9.16 20.32
CA GLY A 309 -0.77 9.90 19.06
C GLY A 309 0.25 9.31 18.08
N LYS A 310 0.59 8.04 18.21
CA LYS A 310 1.54 7.37 17.31
C LYS A 310 0.90 6.94 15.99
N LEU A 311 -0.37 6.57 16.02
CA LEU A 311 -1.20 6.21 14.87
C LEU A 311 -2.62 6.73 15.06
N ASP A 312 -3.38 6.85 13.97
CA ASP A 312 -4.83 7.13 13.98
C ASP A 312 -5.67 5.87 13.73
N LEU A 313 -5.10 4.92 12.97
CA LEU A 313 -5.74 3.66 12.58
C LEU A 313 -4.80 2.48 12.85
N ILE A 314 -5.38 1.36 13.26
CA ILE A 314 -4.67 0.11 13.53
C ILE A 314 -4.76 -0.80 12.32
N GLY A 315 -3.63 -0.97 11.64
CA GLY A 315 -3.50 -1.86 10.49
C GLY A 315 -3.28 -3.31 10.90
N GLY A 316 -3.98 -4.24 10.23
CA GLY A 316 -3.83 -5.67 10.47
C GLY A 316 -4.02 -6.52 9.21
N ALA A 317 -2.94 -7.11 8.67
CA ALA A 317 -3.03 -8.15 7.65
C ALA A 317 -3.26 -9.52 8.30
N ARG A 318 -2.24 -10.06 8.98
CA ARG A 318 -2.30 -11.36 9.66
C ARG A 318 -3.38 -11.45 10.73
N PRO A 319 -3.63 -10.44 11.60
CA PRO A 319 -4.76 -10.48 12.52
C PRO A 319 -6.11 -10.63 11.82
N SER A 320 -6.32 -9.94 10.69
CA SER A 320 -7.57 -10.03 9.93
C SER A 320 -7.73 -11.33 9.14
N ILE A 321 -6.66 -12.09 8.94
CA ILE A 321 -6.69 -13.43 8.36
C ILE A 321 -6.98 -14.47 9.45
N ALA A 322 -6.29 -14.36 10.58
CA ALA A 322 -6.40 -15.32 11.69
C ALA A 322 -7.78 -15.23 12.37
N ASP A 323 -8.30 -14.02 12.52
CA ASP A 323 -9.62 -13.76 13.09
C ASP A 323 -10.28 -12.57 12.36
N PRO A 324 -11.06 -12.82 11.30
CA PRO A 324 -11.80 -11.77 10.61
C PRO A 324 -12.76 -10.98 11.51
N PHE A 325 -13.24 -11.58 12.60
CA PHE A 325 -14.19 -10.99 13.54
C PHE A 325 -13.53 -10.36 14.77
N LEU A 326 -12.21 -10.15 14.75
CA LEU A 326 -11.47 -9.52 15.85
C LEU A 326 -12.11 -8.18 16.33
N PRO A 327 -12.47 -7.22 15.45
CA PRO A 327 -13.09 -5.97 15.90
C PRO A 327 -14.42 -6.18 16.64
N ASN A 328 -15.31 -7.02 16.10
CA ASN A 328 -16.59 -7.30 16.74
C ASN A 328 -16.41 -7.93 18.13
N LYS A 329 -15.48 -8.89 18.27
CA LYS A 329 -15.14 -9.51 19.56
C LYS A 329 -14.60 -8.50 20.58
N ILE A 330 -13.79 -7.52 20.13
CA ILE A 330 -13.31 -6.43 20.99
C ILE A 330 -14.46 -5.53 21.44
N LYS A 331 -15.45 -5.31 20.57
CA LYS A 331 -16.63 -4.48 20.89
C LYS A 331 -17.57 -5.13 21.89
N GLU A 332 -17.66 -6.46 21.85
CA GLU A 332 -18.55 -7.25 22.72
C GLU A 332 -17.98 -7.51 24.12
N ASN A 333 -16.69 -7.28 24.33
CA ASN A 333 -16.01 -7.43 25.62
C ASN A 333 -15.76 -6.09 26.32
#